data_2301be677474a1ba47d8e0475aa312f3
#
_entry.id   2301be677474a1ba47d8e0475aa312f3
#
_cell.length_a   1.000
_cell.length_b   1.000
_cell.length_c   1.000
_cell.angle_alpha   90.00
_cell.angle_beta   90.00
_cell.angle_gamma   90.00
#
_symmetry.space_group_name_H-M   'P 1'
#
loop_
_entity.id
_entity.type
_entity.pdbx_description
1 polymer ?
#
loop_
_entity_poly.entity_id
_entity_poly.type
_entity_poly.pdbx_seq_one_letter_code
_entity_poly.pdbx_strand_id
1 'polypeptide(L)' 'TEAANQKEGDLLLNNTLFVTAGEIAEELGISKPFAYKLVRQMNEELEAKGFLTIAGRVSRKYYEEKFYGITKAD' A
#
# COMPACT_ATOMS: atom_id res chain seq x y z
N THR A 1 15.37 -22.03 7.17
CA THR A 1 14.16 -22.63 7.61
C THR A 1 13.37 -21.73 8.51
N GLU A 2 13.81 -21.55 9.77
CA GLU A 2 13.09 -20.62 10.61
C GLU A 2 13.15 -19.22 10.06
N ALA A 3 14.34 -18.83 9.62
CA ALA A 3 14.50 -17.50 9.03
C ALA A 3 13.64 -17.38 7.78
N ALA A 4 13.57 -18.44 7.01
CA ALA A 4 12.74 -18.43 5.81
C ALA A 4 11.27 -18.33 6.18
N ASN A 5 10.86 -19.04 7.23
CA ASN A 5 9.48 -18.97 7.66
C ASN A 5 9.11 -17.59 8.15
N GLN A 6 10.01 -16.96 8.91
CA GLN A 6 9.76 -15.62 9.36
C GLN A 6 9.65 -14.67 8.19
N LYS A 7 10.52 -14.86 7.21
CA LYS A 7 10.49 -14.02 6.04
C LYS A 7 9.16 -14.15 5.30
N GLU A 8 8.70 -15.37 5.18
CA GLU A 8 7.43 -15.60 4.54
C GLU A 8 6.30 -14.96 5.31
N GLY A 9 6.36 -15.05 6.63
CA GLY A 9 5.36 -14.42 7.45
C GLY A 9 5.34 -12.92 7.27
N ASP A 10 6.54 -12.31 7.26
CA ASP A 10 6.62 -10.88 7.04
C ASP A 10 6.09 -10.49 5.68
N LEU A 11 6.43 -11.26 4.66
CA LEU A 11 5.94 -10.96 3.32
C LEU A 11 4.42 -11.06 3.25
N LEU A 12 3.87 -12.06 3.90
CA LEU A 12 2.42 -12.22 3.91
C LEU A 12 1.76 -11.07 4.63
N LEU A 13 2.32 -10.65 5.75
CA LEU A 13 1.77 -9.52 6.47
C LEU A 13 1.83 -8.25 5.63
N ASN A 14 2.97 -8.03 4.98
CA ASN A 14 3.11 -6.86 4.13
C ASN A 14 2.11 -6.88 2.99
N ASN A 15 1.91 -8.05 2.39
CA ASN A 15 0.96 -8.18 1.29
C ASN A 15 -0.47 -8.02 1.77
N THR A 16 -0.73 -8.37 3.01
CA THR A 16 -2.08 -8.32 3.55
C THR A 16 -2.43 -6.96 4.13
N LEU A 17 -1.49 -6.38 4.87
CA LEU A 17 -1.76 -5.14 5.60
C LEU A 17 -1.34 -3.90 4.84
N PHE A 18 -0.23 -3.98 4.14
CA PHE A 18 0.33 -2.82 3.46
C PHE A 18 0.65 -3.16 2.01
N VAL A 19 0.58 -2.15 1.19
CA VAL A 19 1.01 -2.24 -0.20
C VAL A 19 2.12 -1.20 -0.40
N THR A 20 3.15 -1.57 -1.16
CA THR A 20 4.26 -0.64 -1.40
C THR A 20 3.98 0.19 -2.64
N ALA A 21 4.71 1.31 -2.73
CA ALA A 21 4.58 2.16 -3.91
C ALA A 21 4.96 1.40 -5.18
N GLY A 22 5.96 0.51 -5.09
CA GLY A 22 6.33 -0.29 -6.25
C GLY A 22 5.21 -1.19 -6.72
N GLU A 23 4.51 -1.80 -5.77
CA GLU A 23 3.38 -2.65 -6.12
C GLU A 23 2.25 -1.85 -6.74
N ILE A 24 2.00 -0.66 -6.21
CA ILE A 24 0.96 0.19 -6.77
C ILE A 24 1.33 0.61 -8.19
N ALA A 25 2.59 0.93 -8.40
CA ALA A 25 3.04 1.31 -9.74
C ALA A 25 2.77 0.21 -10.75
N GLU A 26 3.02 -1.03 -10.36
CA GLU A 26 2.77 -2.15 -11.27
C GLU A 26 1.29 -2.38 -11.49
N GLU A 27 0.51 -2.32 -10.43
CA GLU A 27 -0.92 -2.58 -10.54
C GLU A 27 -1.63 -1.53 -11.38
N LEU A 28 -1.26 -0.27 -11.18
CA LEU A 28 -1.94 0.82 -11.88
C LEU A 28 -1.27 1.16 -13.21
N GLY A 29 -0.10 0.59 -13.46
CA GLY A 29 0.61 0.89 -14.70
C GLY A 29 1.13 2.32 -14.74
N ILE A 30 1.59 2.81 -13.60
CA ILE A 30 2.11 4.17 -13.48
C ILE A 30 3.57 4.12 -13.08
N SER A 31 4.24 5.27 -13.17
CA SER A 31 5.64 5.33 -12.79
C SER A 31 5.79 5.23 -11.28
N LYS A 32 6.97 4.77 -10.84
CA LYS A 32 7.24 4.68 -9.41
C LYS A 32 7.20 6.03 -8.73
N PRO A 33 7.80 7.08 -9.28
CA PRO A 33 7.69 8.40 -8.61
C PRO A 33 6.25 8.84 -8.40
N PHE A 34 5.39 8.58 -9.38
CA PHE A 34 3.99 8.92 -9.24
C PHE A 34 3.33 8.07 -8.16
N ALA A 35 3.69 6.79 -8.11
CA ALA A 35 3.15 5.91 -7.08
C ALA A 35 3.56 6.37 -5.69
N TYR A 36 4.82 6.78 -5.53
CA TYR A 36 5.28 7.31 -4.25
C TYR A 36 4.48 8.55 -3.85
N LYS A 37 4.18 9.38 -4.81
CA LYS A 37 3.39 10.57 -4.54
C LYS A 37 2.00 10.19 -4.05
N LEU A 38 1.39 9.19 -4.67
CA LEU A 38 0.07 8.73 -4.26
C LEU A 38 0.12 8.15 -2.84
N VAL A 39 1.15 7.35 -2.56
CA VAL A 39 1.29 6.77 -1.23
C VAL A 39 1.42 7.88 -0.19
N ARG A 40 2.23 8.89 -0.50
CA ARG A 40 2.39 9.99 0.44
C ARG A 40 1.07 10.71 0.69
N GLN A 41 0.30 10.96 -0.36
CA GLN A 41 -0.99 11.61 -0.20
C GLN A 41 -1.92 10.79 0.68
N MET A 42 -1.99 9.49 0.41
CA MET A 42 -2.86 8.63 1.19
C MET A 42 -2.42 8.57 2.64
N ASN A 43 -1.11 8.54 2.87
CA ASN A 43 -0.61 8.51 4.24
C ASN A 43 -0.91 9.82 4.97
N GLU A 44 -0.82 10.93 4.27
CA GLU A 44 -1.17 12.20 4.89
C GLU A 44 -2.64 12.22 5.31
N GLU A 45 -3.49 11.67 4.47
CA GLU A 45 -4.91 11.57 4.83
C GLU A 45 -5.11 10.68 6.04
N LEU A 46 -4.41 9.54 6.08
CA LEU A 46 -4.53 8.64 7.22
C LEU A 46 -4.01 9.27 8.49
N GLU A 47 -2.92 10.00 8.41
CA GLU A 47 -2.38 10.67 9.59
C GLU A 47 -3.35 11.72 10.10
N ALA A 48 -4.02 12.40 9.21
CA ALA A 48 -5.03 13.37 9.61
C ALA A 48 -6.17 12.71 10.37
N LYS A 49 -6.41 11.44 10.09
CA LYS A 49 -7.43 10.68 10.78
C LYS A 49 -6.91 10.02 12.05
N GLY A 50 -5.65 10.20 12.38
CA GLY A 50 -5.08 9.64 13.60
C GLY A 50 -4.44 8.28 13.44
N PHE A 51 -4.21 7.82 12.23
CA PHE A 51 -3.58 6.54 12.01
C PHE A 51 -2.09 6.67 11.87
N LEU A 52 -1.38 5.60 12.22
CA LEU A 52 0.06 5.53 12.01
C LEU A 52 0.33 5.13 10.57
N THR A 53 1.40 5.70 10.01
CA THR A 53 1.75 5.43 8.62
C THR A 53 3.21 5.04 8.54
N ILE A 54 3.56 4.42 7.41
CA ILE A 54 4.94 4.00 7.13
C ILE A 54 5.33 4.59 5.79
N ALA A 55 6.49 5.23 5.74
CA ALA A 55 6.96 5.84 4.51
C ALA A 55 7.08 4.80 3.40
N GLY A 56 6.59 5.14 2.23
CA GLY A 56 6.68 4.26 1.07
C GLY A 56 5.66 3.14 1.04
N ARG A 57 4.81 3.06 2.05
CA ARG A 57 3.78 2.03 2.13
C ARG A 57 2.49 2.65 2.58
N VAL A 58 1.39 1.99 2.24
CA VAL A 58 0.08 2.49 2.62
C VAL A 58 -0.79 1.30 2.95
N SER A 59 -1.78 1.50 3.82
CA SER A 59 -2.72 0.44 4.17
C SER A 59 -3.36 -0.10 2.89
N ARG A 60 -3.28 -1.43 2.73
CA ARG A 60 -3.90 -2.05 1.56
C ARG A 60 -5.39 -1.79 1.53
N LYS A 61 -6.02 -1.82 2.69
CA LYS A 61 -7.44 -1.58 2.76
C LYS A 61 -7.78 -0.17 2.31
N TYR A 62 -7.02 0.81 2.75
CA TYR A 62 -7.27 2.19 2.36
C TYR A 62 -7.01 2.38 0.87
N TYR A 63 -5.93 1.78 0.38
CA TYR A 63 -5.61 1.84 -1.03
C TYR A 63 -6.74 1.24 -1.87
N GLU A 64 -7.25 0.09 -1.45
CA GLU A 64 -8.30 -0.56 -2.19
C GLU A 64 -9.59 0.25 -2.16
N GLU A 65 -9.89 0.87 -1.04
CA GLU A 65 -11.08 1.72 -0.97
C GLU A 65 -10.98 2.90 -1.92
N LYS A 66 -9.79 3.48 -2.01
CA LYS A 66 -9.61 4.65 -2.86
C LYS A 66 -9.63 4.30 -4.34
N PHE A 67 -8.95 3.24 -4.71
CA PHE A 67 -8.81 2.91 -6.13
C PHE A 67 -9.73 1.80 -6.56
N TYR A 68 -9.94 0.83 -5.69
CA TYR A 68 -10.80 -0.28 -6.02
C TYR A 68 -12.25 0.15 -6.11
N GLY A 69 -12.63 1.08 -5.27
CA GLY A 69 -13.98 1.61 -5.34
C GLY A 69 -14.26 2.27 -6.68
N ILE A 70 -13.27 2.97 -7.21
CA ILE A 70 -13.40 3.59 -8.52
C ILE A 70 -13.50 2.53 -9.59
N THR A 71 -12.61 1.53 -9.52
CA THR A 71 -12.63 0.44 -10.48
C THR A 71 -13.94 -0.32 -10.43
N LYS A 72 -14.43 -0.49 -9.23
CA LYS A 72 -15.65 -1.26 -9.03
C LYS A 72 -16.87 -0.56 -9.57
N ALA A 73 -16.82 0.74 -9.61
CA ALA A 73 -17.93 1.51 -10.14
C ALA A 73 -18.13 1.22 -11.62
N ASP A 74 -17.08 0.72 -12.24
CA ASP A 74 -17.18 0.31 -13.63
C ASP A 74 -17.86 -1.04 -13.74
#